data_6d9cd2997edb8a74aca76ddb40e8727c
#
_entry.id   6d9cd2997edb8a74aca76ddb40e8727c
#
_cell.length_a   1.000
_cell.length_b   1.000
_cell.length_c   1.000
_cell.angle_alpha   90.00
_cell.angle_beta   90.00
_cell.angle_gamma   90.00
#
_symmetry.space_group_name_H-M   'P 1'
#
loop_
_entity.id
_entity.type
_entity.pdbx_description
1 polymer ?
#
loop_
_entity_poly.entity_id
_entity_poly.type
_entity_poly.pdbx_seq_one_letter_code
_entity_poly.pdbx_strand_id
1 'polypeptide(L)'
;MTDLTILIAVIALALWPLAFLVLRIRHERKKRRDRLDRMTKEDLEDIGTEELVIAVLKKIGCQPETNEEGHIVFKYQGDDFYIAVEDEARFIMIWNPWWASISMDNPALPYLKEIVNLVNVDSLVTTVFTADEDEKNVGLHSKCHTVFTPVSYTHLTLPTNRE
;
A
#
# COMPACT_ATOMS: atom_id res chain seq x y z
N MET A 1 -2.43 26.68 45.13
CA MET A 1 -1.24 26.22 44.35
C MET A 1 -1.07 24.69 44.34
N THR A 2 -1.69 23.98 45.24
CA THR A 2 -1.60 22.50 45.37
C THR A 2 -2.41 21.72 44.32
N ASP A 3 -3.56 22.25 43.88
CA ASP A 3 -4.45 21.52 42.96
C ASP A 3 -3.92 21.44 41.53
N LEU A 4 -3.22 22.48 41.05
CA LEU A 4 -2.63 22.52 39.72
C LEU A 4 -1.44 21.54 39.58
N THR A 5 -0.63 21.41 40.63
CA THR A 5 0.52 20.48 40.66
C THR A 5 0.06 19.03 40.69
N ILE A 6 -1.02 18.72 41.41
CA ILE A 6 -1.64 17.39 41.45
C ILE A 6 -2.22 17.04 40.09
N LEU A 7 -2.94 17.98 39.45
CA LEU A 7 -3.52 17.77 38.12
C LEU A 7 -2.43 17.48 37.07
N ILE A 8 -1.32 18.24 37.08
CA ILE A 8 -0.19 18.00 36.16
C ILE A 8 0.44 16.64 36.39
N ALA A 9 0.61 16.22 37.65
CA ALA A 9 1.17 14.93 37.98
C ALA A 9 0.27 13.77 37.50
N VAL A 10 -1.05 13.89 37.68
CA VAL A 10 -2.01 12.88 37.20
C VAL A 10 -2.00 12.77 35.67
N ILE A 11 -1.96 13.90 34.95
CA ILE A 11 -1.88 13.93 33.48
C ILE A 11 -0.56 13.31 33.01
N ALA A 12 0.56 13.63 33.66
CA ALA A 12 1.87 13.07 33.32
C ALA A 12 1.90 11.54 33.54
N LEU A 13 1.33 11.04 34.63
CA LEU A 13 1.22 9.60 34.92
C LEU A 13 0.32 8.89 33.92
N ALA A 14 -0.76 9.52 33.45
CA ALA A 14 -1.66 8.94 32.44
C ALA A 14 -1.03 8.90 31.04
N LEU A 15 -0.21 9.91 30.69
CA LEU A 15 0.44 10.01 29.38
C LEU A 15 1.73 9.17 29.27
N TRP A 16 2.37 8.84 30.41
CA TRP A 16 3.61 8.08 30.45
C TRP A 16 3.53 6.70 29.76
N PRO A 17 2.53 5.85 30.02
CA PRO A 17 2.41 4.56 29.35
C PRO A 17 2.15 4.70 27.86
N LEU A 18 1.42 5.73 27.42
CA LEU A 18 1.20 6.04 26.02
C LEU A 18 2.50 6.45 25.32
N ALA A 19 3.30 7.31 25.93
CA ALA A 19 4.59 7.72 25.42
C ALA A 19 5.55 6.52 25.32
N PHE A 20 5.57 5.67 26.34
CA PHE A 20 6.38 4.44 26.35
C PHE A 20 5.95 3.46 25.25
N LEU A 21 4.64 3.28 25.04
CA LEU A 21 4.10 2.44 23.98
C LEU A 21 4.51 2.97 22.58
N VAL A 22 4.39 4.27 22.37
CA VAL A 22 4.81 4.91 21.11
C VAL A 22 6.31 4.74 20.86
N LEU A 23 7.14 4.93 21.89
CA LEU A 23 8.60 4.74 21.78
C LEU A 23 8.94 3.28 21.48
N ARG A 24 8.26 2.32 22.13
CA ARG A 24 8.44 0.89 21.88
C ARG A 24 8.06 0.52 20.44
N ILE A 25 6.91 0.99 19.95
CA ILE A 25 6.49 0.76 18.55
C ILE A 25 7.50 1.37 17.57
N ARG A 26 7.99 2.58 17.82
CA ARG A 26 9.03 3.22 16.99
C ARG A 26 10.33 2.43 17.00
N HIS A 27 10.75 1.93 18.17
CA HIS A 27 11.95 1.12 18.30
C HIS A 27 11.85 -0.20 17.55
N GLU A 28 10.73 -0.92 17.68
CA GLU A 28 10.48 -2.17 16.95
C GLU A 28 10.45 -1.94 15.43
N ARG A 29 9.78 -0.86 14.97
CA ARG A 29 9.76 -0.48 13.54
C ARG A 29 11.17 -0.19 13.02
N LYS A 30 11.99 0.55 13.80
CA LYS A 30 13.38 0.83 13.44
C LYS A 30 14.20 -0.46 13.37
N LYS A 31 14.10 -1.33 14.37
CA LYS A 31 14.82 -2.61 14.42
C LYS A 31 14.47 -3.52 13.22
N ARG A 32 13.19 -3.58 12.83
CA ARG A 32 12.75 -4.33 11.64
C ARG A 32 13.31 -3.73 10.35
N ARG A 33 13.30 -2.40 10.22
CA ARG A 33 13.89 -1.70 9.07
C ARG A 33 15.39 -1.98 8.96
N ASP A 34 16.12 -1.80 10.06
CA ASP A 34 17.57 -2.02 10.12
C ASP A 34 17.94 -3.50 9.86
N ARG A 35 17.02 -4.45 10.10
CA ARG A 35 17.21 -5.87 9.76
C ARG A 35 17.11 -6.08 8.25
N LEU A 36 16.05 -5.56 7.61
CA LEU A 36 15.85 -5.64 6.16
C LEU A 36 16.98 -4.95 5.37
N ASP A 37 17.45 -3.79 5.85
CA ASP A 37 18.53 -3.04 5.22
C ASP A 37 19.89 -3.74 5.33
N ARG A 38 20.03 -4.74 6.23
CA ARG A 38 21.25 -5.55 6.42
C ARG A 38 21.20 -6.93 5.78
N MET A 39 20.06 -7.32 5.22
CA MET A 39 19.94 -8.61 4.54
C MET A 39 20.75 -8.62 3.26
N THR A 40 21.47 -9.70 3.05
CA THR A 40 22.20 -9.92 1.81
C THR A 40 21.23 -10.28 0.68
N LYS A 41 21.72 -10.26 -0.57
CA LYS A 41 20.92 -10.67 -1.72
C LYS A 41 20.44 -12.12 -1.58
N GLU A 42 21.29 -12.99 -1.05
CA GLU A 42 20.99 -14.41 -0.81
C GLU A 42 19.88 -14.58 0.23
N ASP A 43 19.92 -13.81 1.34
CA ASP A 43 18.84 -13.82 2.34
C ASP A 43 17.50 -13.38 1.76
N LEU A 44 17.50 -12.48 0.78
CA LEU A 44 16.27 -11.97 0.14
C LEU A 44 15.71 -12.96 -0.91
N GLU A 45 16.56 -13.82 -1.47
CA GLU A 45 16.12 -14.87 -2.42
C GLU A 45 15.33 -15.98 -1.71
N ASP A 46 15.60 -16.22 -0.43
CA ASP A 46 14.93 -17.23 0.39
C ASP A 46 13.58 -16.73 0.99
N ILE A 47 13.32 -15.42 0.93
CA ILE A 47 12.06 -14.84 1.44
C ILE A 47 10.94 -15.03 0.41
N GLY A 48 9.74 -15.44 0.89
CA GLY A 48 8.54 -15.51 0.06
C GLY A 48 8.16 -14.13 -0.51
N THR A 49 7.53 -14.14 -1.67
CA THR A 49 7.15 -12.90 -2.37
C THR A 49 6.17 -12.08 -1.55
N GLU A 50 5.22 -12.72 -0.87
CA GLU A 50 4.26 -12.04 0.02
C GLU A 50 4.97 -11.29 1.15
N GLU A 51 5.89 -11.96 1.85
CA GLU A 51 6.64 -11.35 2.96
C GLU A 51 7.48 -10.17 2.47
N LEU A 52 8.10 -10.31 1.29
CA LEU A 52 8.89 -9.25 0.67
C LEU A 52 8.02 -8.04 0.28
N VAL A 53 6.85 -8.25 -0.31
CA VAL A 53 5.88 -7.18 -0.66
C VAL A 53 5.43 -6.45 0.59
N ILE A 54 5.03 -7.18 1.64
CA ILE A 54 4.63 -6.60 2.93
C ILE A 54 5.76 -5.76 3.54
N ALA A 55 6.99 -6.24 3.46
CA ALA A 55 8.16 -5.54 3.96
C ALA A 55 8.40 -4.22 3.21
N VAL A 56 8.28 -4.23 1.88
CA VAL A 56 8.41 -3.03 1.03
C VAL A 56 7.31 -2.02 1.35
N LEU A 57 6.05 -2.45 1.41
CA LEU A 57 4.93 -1.57 1.75
C LEU A 57 5.12 -0.91 3.12
N LYS A 58 5.58 -1.67 4.13
CA LYS A 58 5.91 -1.12 5.45
C LYS A 58 7.08 -0.13 5.40
N LYS A 59 8.07 -0.37 4.55
CA LYS A 59 9.23 0.53 4.37
C LYS A 59 8.82 1.87 3.78
N ILE A 60 7.91 1.90 2.82
CA ILE A 60 7.38 3.14 2.24
C ILE A 60 6.30 3.82 3.10
N GLY A 61 5.96 3.24 4.25
CA GLY A 61 5.06 3.85 5.25
C GLY A 61 3.61 3.39 5.17
N CYS A 62 3.28 2.44 4.29
CA CYS A 62 1.96 1.83 4.25
C CYS A 62 1.74 0.88 5.44
N GLN A 63 0.47 0.57 5.69
CA GLN A 63 0.04 -0.41 6.70
C GLN A 63 -0.71 -1.55 5.98
N PRO A 64 0.03 -2.52 5.39
CA PRO A 64 -0.59 -3.62 4.69
C PRO A 64 -1.20 -4.62 5.68
N GLU A 65 -2.35 -5.16 5.30
CA GLU A 65 -3.07 -6.25 5.96
C GLU A 65 -3.40 -7.32 4.94
N THR A 66 -3.46 -8.58 5.33
CA THR A 66 -3.92 -9.66 4.45
C THR A 66 -5.40 -9.91 4.71
N ASN A 67 -6.24 -9.88 3.67
CA ASN A 67 -7.67 -10.13 3.79
C ASN A 67 -7.98 -11.64 3.78
N GLU A 68 -9.26 -12.00 3.93
CA GLU A 68 -9.73 -13.39 3.96
C GLU A 68 -9.47 -14.16 2.64
N GLU A 69 -9.33 -13.45 1.53
CA GLU A 69 -9.03 -14.01 0.20
C GLU A 69 -7.53 -14.22 -0.03
N GLY A 70 -6.68 -13.84 0.94
CA GLY A 70 -5.22 -13.92 0.83
C GLY A 70 -4.58 -12.76 0.05
N HIS A 71 -5.34 -11.69 -0.24
CA HIS A 71 -4.77 -10.50 -0.87
C HIS A 71 -4.18 -9.54 0.16
N ILE A 72 -3.07 -8.93 -0.16
CA ILE A 72 -2.50 -7.83 0.64
C ILE A 72 -3.28 -6.55 0.30
N VAL A 73 -3.89 -5.96 1.31
CA VAL A 73 -4.66 -4.71 1.19
C VAL A 73 -3.91 -3.58 1.88
N PHE A 74 -3.82 -2.43 1.26
CA PHE A 74 -3.20 -1.25 1.86
C PHE A 74 -3.79 0.04 1.31
N LYS A 75 -3.69 1.11 2.11
CA LYS A 75 -4.07 2.47 1.68
C LYS A 75 -2.86 3.28 1.24
N TYR A 76 -3.00 3.96 0.11
CA TYR A 76 -2.01 4.91 -0.36
C TYR A 76 -2.68 6.14 -0.96
N GLN A 77 -2.33 7.35 -0.45
CA GLN A 77 -2.90 8.64 -0.88
C GLN A 77 -4.44 8.73 -0.81
N GLY A 78 -5.06 7.94 0.06
CA GLY A 78 -6.50 7.94 0.26
C GLY A 78 -7.25 6.80 -0.45
N ASP A 79 -6.61 6.14 -1.41
CA ASP A 79 -7.18 5.02 -2.16
C ASP A 79 -6.82 3.67 -1.56
N ASP A 80 -7.69 2.68 -1.78
CA ASP A 80 -7.46 1.28 -1.41
C ASP A 80 -6.81 0.51 -2.56
N PHE A 81 -5.71 -0.16 -2.26
CA PHE A 81 -4.98 -1.00 -3.20
C PHE A 81 -4.95 -2.44 -2.71
N TYR A 82 -4.98 -3.35 -3.66
CA TYR A 82 -4.93 -4.79 -3.44
C TYR A 82 -3.76 -5.39 -4.19
N ILE A 83 -3.08 -6.36 -3.58
CA ILE A 83 -2.03 -7.13 -4.25
C ILE A 83 -2.33 -8.61 -4.10
N ALA A 84 -2.48 -9.30 -5.22
CA ALA A 84 -2.40 -10.75 -5.27
C ALA A 84 -0.95 -11.16 -5.54
N VAL A 85 -0.50 -12.20 -4.84
CA VAL A 85 0.88 -12.69 -4.90
C VAL A 85 0.87 -14.14 -5.37
N GLU A 86 1.77 -14.46 -6.29
CA GLU A 86 2.11 -15.84 -6.68
C GLU A 86 3.57 -16.09 -6.32
N ASP A 87 3.80 -16.82 -5.25
CA ASP A 87 5.13 -16.99 -4.65
C ASP A 87 6.09 -17.74 -5.58
N GLU A 88 5.64 -18.82 -6.23
CA GLU A 88 6.49 -19.65 -7.09
C GLU A 88 7.08 -18.89 -8.27
N ALA A 89 6.27 -18.03 -8.89
CA ALA A 89 6.66 -17.23 -10.05
C ALA A 89 7.23 -15.85 -9.65
N ARG A 90 7.23 -15.50 -8.37
CA ARG A 90 7.50 -14.14 -7.88
C ARG A 90 6.69 -13.08 -8.62
N PHE A 91 5.46 -13.42 -8.95
CA PHE A 91 4.58 -12.58 -9.72
C PHE A 91 3.58 -11.90 -8.79
N ILE A 92 3.32 -10.62 -9.04
CA ILE A 92 2.32 -9.85 -8.32
C ILE A 92 1.39 -9.16 -9.29
N MET A 93 0.11 -9.07 -8.90
CA MET A 93 -0.87 -8.23 -9.53
C MET A 93 -1.33 -7.18 -8.52
N ILE A 94 -1.09 -5.92 -8.85
CA ILE A 94 -1.56 -4.78 -8.05
C ILE A 94 -2.78 -4.21 -8.73
N TRP A 95 -3.85 -3.95 -7.99
CA TRP A 95 -5.00 -3.24 -8.54
C TRP A 95 -5.61 -2.24 -7.56
N ASN A 96 -6.20 -1.20 -8.13
CA ASN A 96 -7.01 -0.20 -7.45
C ASN A 96 -8.43 -0.33 -8.03
N PRO A 97 -9.37 -0.96 -7.29
CA PRO A 97 -10.74 -1.11 -7.73
C PRO A 97 -11.54 0.17 -7.47
N TRP A 98 -12.49 0.47 -8.36
CA TRP A 98 -13.48 1.53 -8.19
C TRP A 98 -12.91 2.93 -7.83
N TRP A 99 -11.70 3.25 -8.33
CA TRP A 99 -11.09 4.56 -8.07
C TRP A 99 -11.87 5.73 -8.71
N ALA A 100 -12.72 5.44 -9.69
CA ALA A 100 -13.69 6.36 -10.24
C ALA A 100 -14.92 5.61 -10.72
N SER A 101 -16.05 6.30 -10.86
CA SER A 101 -17.27 5.77 -11.47
C SER A 101 -17.96 6.82 -12.32
N ILE A 102 -18.70 6.37 -13.34
CA ILE A 102 -19.50 7.20 -14.22
C ILE A 102 -20.83 6.52 -14.49
N SER A 103 -21.92 7.30 -14.55
CA SER A 103 -23.24 6.74 -14.89
C SER A 103 -23.23 6.17 -16.31
N MET A 104 -23.95 5.06 -16.51
CA MET A 104 -24.13 4.45 -17.83
C MET A 104 -24.80 5.40 -18.83
N ASP A 105 -25.65 6.31 -18.34
CA ASP A 105 -26.37 7.30 -19.16
C ASP A 105 -25.52 8.56 -19.43
N ASN A 106 -24.31 8.64 -18.90
CA ASN A 106 -23.48 9.82 -19.09
C ASN A 106 -22.96 9.91 -20.54
N PRO A 107 -23.24 11.02 -21.24
CA PRO A 107 -22.83 11.18 -22.64
C PRO A 107 -21.33 11.20 -22.86
N ALA A 108 -20.52 11.38 -21.80
CA ALA A 108 -19.07 11.32 -21.86
C ALA A 108 -18.51 9.88 -21.82
N LEU A 109 -19.33 8.88 -21.46
CA LEU A 109 -18.86 7.49 -21.32
C LEU A 109 -18.19 6.92 -22.58
N PRO A 110 -18.71 7.13 -23.82
CA PRO A 110 -18.06 6.66 -25.04
C PRO A 110 -16.66 7.29 -25.21
N TYR A 111 -16.52 8.58 -24.96
CA TYR A 111 -15.25 9.30 -25.05
C TYR A 111 -14.25 8.82 -23.98
N LEU A 112 -14.73 8.58 -22.78
CA LEU A 112 -13.90 8.04 -21.69
C LEU A 112 -13.35 6.65 -22.06
N LYS A 113 -14.18 5.79 -22.65
CA LYS A 113 -13.75 4.46 -23.14
C LYS A 113 -12.67 4.56 -24.22
N GLU A 114 -12.81 5.51 -25.13
CA GLU A 114 -11.82 5.75 -26.17
C GLU A 114 -10.50 6.24 -25.59
N ILE A 115 -10.53 7.22 -24.66
CA ILE A 115 -9.34 7.74 -23.99
C ILE A 115 -8.63 6.61 -23.21
N VAL A 116 -9.37 5.83 -22.44
CA VAL A 116 -8.79 4.71 -21.69
C VAL A 116 -8.16 3.69 -22.62
N ASN A 117 -8.79 3.39 -23.74
CA ASN A 117 -8.22 2.47 -24.73
C ASN A 117 -6.90 3.01 -25.31
N LEU A 118 -6.84 4.31 -25.63
CA LEU A 118 -5.60 4.95 -26.10
C LEU A 118 -4.49 4.90 -25.04
N VAL A 119 -4.81 5.21 -23.79
CA VAL A 119 -3.83 5.17 -22.69
C VAL A 119 -3.31 3.77 -22.46
N ASN A 120 -4.18 2.77 -22.53
CA ASN A 120 -3.79 1.36 -22.30
C ASN A 120 -2.79 0.83 -23.34
N VAL A 121 -2.72 1.44 -24.54
CA VAL A 121 -1.78 0.99 -25.59
C VAL A 121 -0.33 1.16 -25.17
N ASP A 122 0.01 2.24 -24.46
CA ASP A 122 1.39 2.59 -24.10
C ASP A 122 1.64 2.53 -22.58
N SER A 123 0.66 2.07 -21.79
CA SER A 123 0.75 2.03 -20.34
C SER A 123 1.04 0.62 -19.82
N LEU A 124 1.92 0.52 -18.80
CA LEU A 124 2.09 -0.69 -18.00
C LEU A 124 0.90 -0.96 -17.07
N VAL A 125 0.12 0.08 -16.79
CA VAL A 125 -1.09 -0.01 -15.99
C VAL A 125 -2.28 -0.09 -16.92
N THR A 126 -3.07 -1.15 -16.79
CA THR A 126 -4.28 -1.34 -17.59
C THR A 126 -5.49 -0.85 -16.81
N THR A 127 -6.26 0.07 -17.38
CA THR A 127 -7.55 0.50 -16.84
C THR A 127 -8.67 -0.29 -17.51
N VAL A 128 -9.59 -0.82 -16.70
CA VAL A 128 -10.74 -1.58 -17.16
C VAL A 128 -12.03 -0.98 -16.61
N PHE A 129 -13.13 -1.26 -17.28
CA PHE A 129 -14.47 -0.88 -16.85
C PHE A 129 -15.24 -2.10 -16.37
N THR A 130 -16.00 -1.93 -15.29
CA THR A 130 -16.90 -2.94 -14.77
C THR A 130 -18.23 -2.26 -14.40
N ALA A 131 -19.35 -2.80 -14.87
CA ALA A 131 -20.66 -2.35 -14.43
C ALA A 131 -20.89 -2.71 -12.96
N ASP A 132 -21.62 -1.86 -12.23
CA ASP A 132 -22.12 -2.20 -10.91
C ASP A 132 -23.22 -3.27 -11.00
N GLU A 133 -23.65 -3.81 -9.84
CA GLU A 133 -24.68 -4.87 -9.78
C GLU A 133 -26.04 -4.40 -10.35
N ASP A 134 -26.36 -3.12 -10.22
CA ASP A 134 -27.57 -2.49 -10.74
C ASP A 134 -27.44 -2.05 -12.21
N GLU A 135 -26.26 -2.20 -12.82
CA GLU A 135 -25.92 -1.73 -14.18
C GLU A 135 -26.18 -0.23 -14.41
N LYS A 136 -26.21 0.56 -13.35
CA LYS A 136 -26.43 2.01 -13.44
C LYS A 136 -25.16 2.81 -13.61
N ASN A 137 -24.07 2.29 -13.04
CA ASN A 137 -22.78 2.92 -13.10
C ASN A 137 -21.72 1.96 -13.65
N VAL A 138 -20.69 2.58 -14.19
CA VAL A 138 -19.47 1.89 -14.62
C VAL A 138 -18.33 2.35 -13.73
N GLY A 139 -17.72 1.40 -13.02
CA GLY A 139 -16.51 1.63 -12.25
C GLY A 139 -15.26 1.53 -13.10
N LEU A 140 -14.27 2.33 -12.77
CA LEU A 140 -12.94 2.27 -13.34
C LEU A 140 -12.01 1.60 -12.35
N HIS A 141 -11.27 0.61 -12.84
CA HIS A 141 -10.29 -0.16 -12.07
C HIS A 141 -8.95 -0.11 -12.78
N SER A 142 -7.87 0.04 -12.06
CA SER A 142 -6.53 -0.02 -12.63
C SER A 142 -5.79 -1.26 -12.15
N LYS A 143 -5.09 -1.94 -13.07
CA LYS A 143 -4.32 -3.16 -12.80
C LYS A 143 -2.91 -3.02 -13.35
N CYS A 144 -1.95 -3.54 -12.61
CA CYS A 144 -0.57 -3.70 -13.05
C CYS A 144 -0.08 -5.09 -12.67
N HIS A 145 0.56 -5.77 -13.61
CA HIS A 145 1.15 -7.07 -13.40
C HIS A 145 2.67 -6.95 -13.55
N THR A 146 3.42 -7.52 -12.62
CA THR A 146 4.88 -7.50 -12.69
C THR A 146 5.52 -8.66 -11.94
N VAL A 147 6.76 -8.96 -12.29
CA VAL A 147 7.62 -9.85 -11.51
C VAL A 147 8.25 -9.03 -10.39
N PHE A 148 8.11 -9.51 -9.16
CA PHE A 148 8.63 -8.84 -7.97
C PHE A 148 9.87 -9.56 -7.46
N THR A 149 11.05 -9.08 -7.83
CA THR A 149 12.32 -9.68 -7.46
C THR A 149 13.04 -8.90 -6.35
N PRO A 150 13.96 -9.54 -5.58
CA PRO A 150 14.75 -8.84 -4.58
C PRO A 150 15.54 -7.63 -5.10
N VAL A 151 15.92 -7.66 -6.40
CA VAL A 151 16.61 -6.53 -7.05
C VAL A 151 15.71 -5.30 -7.13
N SER A 152 14.40 -5.50 -7.37
CA SER A 152 13.42 -4.40 -7.38
C SER A 152 13.32 -3.70 -6.03
N TYR A 153 13.55 -4.44 -4.94
CA TYR A 153 13.55 -3.89 -3.58
C TYR A 153 14.72 -2.92 -3.32
N THR A 154 15.92 -3.22 -3.82
CA THR A 154 17.11 -2.38 -3.59
C THR A 154 17.05 -1.05 -4.35
N HIS A 155 16.28 -0.97 -5.45
CA HIS A 155 16.13 0.25 -6.25
C HIS A 155 14.96 1.16 -5.79
N LEU A 156 14.11 0.71 -4.86
CA LEU A 156 13.07 1.53 -4.25
C LEU A 156 13.62 2.47 -3.14
N THR A 157 14.81 3.02 -3.32
CA THR A 157 15.21 4.20 -2.57
C THR A 157 14.45 5.38 -3.15
N LEU A 158 13.41 5.84 -2.43
CA LEU A 158 12.76 7.12 -2.73
C LEU A 158 13.85 8.19 -2.83
N PRO A 159 13.80 9.09 -3.84
CA PRO A 159 14.65 10.25 -3.84
C PRO A 159 14.44 11.00 -2.53
N THR A 160 15.43 10.99 -1.67
CA THR A 160 15.45 11.88 -0.50
C THR A 160 15.56 13.28 -1.06
N ASN A 161 14.47 14.04 -1.01
CA ASN A 161 14.53 15.49 -1.18
C ASN A 161 15.52 16.00 -0.11
N ARG A 162 16.73 16.27 -0.54
CA ARG A 162 17.66 17.12 0.20
C ARG A 162 17.36 18.55 -0.23
N GLU A 163 16.61 19.26 0.60
CA GLU A 163 16.75 20.69 0.69
C GLU A 163 17.86 21.03 1.69
#